data_e3be7aa46aaa763b14b5855c2c8c83dd
#
_entry.id   e3be7aa46aaa763b14b5855c2c8c83dd
#
_cell.length_a   1.000
_cell.length_b   1.000
_cell.length_c   1.000
_cell.angle_alpha   90.00
_cell.angle_beta   90.00
_cell.angle_gamma   90.00
#
_symmetry.space_group_name_H-M   'P 1'
#
loop_
_entity.id
_entity.type
_entity.pdbx_description
1 polymer ?
#
loop_
_entity_poly.entity_id
_entity_poly.type
_entity_poly.pdbx_seq_one_letter_code
_entity_poly.pdbx_strand_id
1 'polypeptide(L)'
;EGDVFGLRPFFAKNNYMMTAKAREECVIYAIPIATFRPFVAQNSEVLNFLLESFANNSNNPSDQNKGKLLSDNVVFSNQQSEIQYFQSLSYNKTPLKASAISLVKDVAQMMTDNLINSVIVTENSFPIGIVTDTDMRSKIATGRFPLSATIDKIMAAPVITVPENVSLAEAQLLMLKNNVSHLCVTQDGSDKSDIKGVIAEHDLIVAQASNPGVLIKEIKRSQDAKDLKKVRTKLAEMIQSSIAKNIPLTHVNNIAGEINLALIKRAVELSILELGSPPARFAWLSIGSQGRKEQLLLTDQDSILVFEDVAPEKYRDVKDYFLKLAKKAIGILEKVGYDLCPNGHISSNILWCKSLTDWTKQYENWMNTPGEVSNEISSIFFDYEIAFGEPKIEEAITNVIFKNVKKNNLFFDYLGNDALRKPAPLSFFKKFNLEEEGIHKDKFDIKTRALMPL
;
A
#
# COMPACT_ATOMS: atom_id res chain seq x y z
N GLU A 1 20.58 -2.36 17.70
CA GLU A 1 20.70 -3.82 18.00
C GLU A 1 19.86 -4.61 17.01
N GLY A 2 20.42 -5.68 16.44
CA GLY A 2 19.72 -6.58 15.52
C GLY A 2 19.88 -6.27 14.02
N ASP A 3 20.65 -5.26 13.65
CA ASP A 3 20.93 -4.97 12.23
C ASP A 3 21.82 -6.03 11.60
N VAL A 4 21.47 -6.41 10.36
CA VAL A 4 22.24 -7.40 9.58
C VAL A 4 22.91 -6.71 8.41
N PHE A 5 24.21 -6.96 8.21
CA PHE A 5 24.96 -6.46 7.06
C PHE A 5 25.72 -7.59 6.36
N GLY A 6 26.20 -7.34 5.14
CA GLY A 6 26.89 -8.37 4.34
C GLY A 6 25.94 -9.30 3.59
N LEU A 7 24.66 -8.94 3.42
CA LEU A 7 23.65 -9.77 2.77
C LEU A 7 23.85 -9.88 1.24
N ARG A 8 24.44 -8.86 0.59
CA ARG A 8 24.64 -8.88 -0.87
C ARG A 8 25.48 -10.06 -1.35
N PRO A 9 26.66 -10.37 -0.77
CA PRO A 9 27.41 -11.57 -1.12
C PRO A 9 26.68 -12.87 -0.77
N PHE A 10 25.85 -12.87 0.27
CA PHE A 10 25.05 -14.03 0.65
C PHE A 10 24.05 -14.44 -0.44
N PHE A 11 23.34 -13.46 -1.04
CA PHE A 11 22.35 -13.70 -2.09
C PHE A 11 22.97 -13.81 -3.49
N ALA A 12 23.87 -12.90 -3.88
CA ALA A 12 24.41 -12.79 -5.22
C ALA A 12 25.65 -13.64 -5.49
N LYS A 13 26.14 -14.40 -4.50
CA LYS A 13 27.41 -15.17 -4.57
C LYS A 13 28.63 -14.35 -5.04
N ASN A 14 28.58 -13.03 -4.85
CA ASN A 14 29.64 -12.11 -5.25
C ASN A 14 30.55 -11.75 -4.06
N ASN A 15 31.72 -11.22 -4.37
CA ASN A 15 32.63 -10.69 -3.35
C ASN A 15 32.04 -9.44 -2.67
N TYR A 16 32.52 -9.12 -1.46
CA TYR A 16 32.18 -7.88 -0.79
C TYR A 16 32.71 -6.70 -1.61
N MET A 17 31.79 -5.78 -1.96
CA MET A 17 32.12 -4.59 -2.76
C MET A 17 32.32 -3.32 -1.92
N MET A 18 32.05 -3.40 -0.62
CA MET A 18 32.17 -2.29 0.31
C MET A 18 32.85 -2.73 1.59
N THR A 19 33.59 -1.81 2.21
CA THR A 19 34.20 -1.99 3.53
C THR A 19 33.28 -1.40 4.58
N ALA A 20 32.93 -2.19 5.60
CA ALA A 20 32.23 -1.69 6.79
C ALA A 20 33.27 -1.24 7.85
N LYS A 21 33.05 -0.06 8.44
CA LYS A 21 33.88 0.49 9.51
C LYS A 21 33.00 0.90 10.69
N ALA A 22 33.31 0.40 11.87
CA ALA A 22 32.65 0.83 13.09
C ALA A 22 32.98 2.31 13.39
N ARG A 23 31.99 3.09 13.78
CA ARG A 23 32.16 4.50 14.21
C ARG A 23 32.30 4.64 15.72
N GLU A 24 31.81 3.66 16.45
CA GLU A 24 31.84 3.55 17.90
C GLU A 24 32.10 2.09 18.29
N GLU A 25 32.26 1.80 19.56
CA GLU A 25 32.46 0.44 20.05
C GLU A 25 31.22 -0.41 19.77
N CYS A 26 31.38 -1.51 19.02
CA CYS A 26 30.30 -2.38 18.57
C CYS A 26 30.62 -3.83 18.89
N VAL A 27 29.57 -4.58 19.24
CA VAL A 27 29.62 -6.04 19.32
C VAL A 27 29.04 -6.60 18.03
N ILE A 28 29.83 -7.40 17.31
CA ILE A 28 29.47 -7.98 16.03
C ILE A 28 29.49 -9.51 16.14
N TYR A 29 28.38 -10.14 15.74
CA TYR A 29 28.30 -11.59 15.60
C TYR A 29 28.53 -11.97 14.14
N ALA A 30 29.65 -12.64 13.84
CA ALA A 30 29.95 -13.15 12.50
C ALA A 30 29.42 -14.58 12.34
N ILE A 31 28.53 -14.81 11.41
CA ILE A 31 27.97 -16.13 11.11
C ILE A 31 28.54 -16.60 9.76
N PRO A 32 29.27 -17.74 9.71
CA PRO A 32 29.79 -18.28 8.46
C PRO A 32 28.66 -18.62 7.49
N ILE A 33 28.77 -18.17 6.24
CA ILE A 33 27.76 -18.38 5.19
C ILE A 33 27.45 -19.87 4.97
N ALA A 34 28.45 -20.72 5.05
CA ALA A 34 28.30 -22.17 4.87
C ALA A 34 27.38 -22.79 5.94
N THR A 35 27.43 -22.31 7.17
CA THR A 35 26.59 -22.76 8.28
C THR A 35 25.20 -22.13 8.23
N PHE A 36 25.14 -20.86 7.83
CA PHE A 36 23.90 -20.08 7.87
C PHE A 36 22.95 -20.39 6.69
N ARG A 37 23.51 -20.66 5.51
CA ARG A 37 22.72 -20.92 4.28
C ARG A 37 21.75 -22.09 4.39
N PRO A 38 22.13 -23.29 4.91
CA PRO A 38 21.18 -24.39 5.10
C PRO A 38 20.05 -24.04 6.07
N PHE A 39 20.37 -23.30 7.15
CA PHE A 39 19.38 -22.85 8.12
C PHE A 39 18.36 -21.90 7.51
N VAL A 40 18.80 -20.92 6.73
CA VAL A 40 17.90 -19.98 6.02
C VAL A 40 17.05 -20.70 4.98
N ALA A 41 17.62 -21.70 4.29
CA ALA A 41 16.87 -22.48 3.30
C ALA A 41 15.74 -23.34 3.89
N GLN A 42 15.83 -23.68 5.17
CA GLN A 42 14.83 -24.46 5.90
C GLN A 42 13.83 -23.60 6.68
N ASN A 43 14.07 -22.28 6.77
CA ASN A 43 13.26 -21.38 7.57
C ASN A 43 12.83 -20.16 6.74
N SER A 44 11.59 -20.20 6.25
CA SER A 44 11.02 -19.16 5.38
C SER A 44 10.91 -17.78 6.07
N GLU A 45 10.67 -17.74 7.38
CA GLU A 45 10.59 -16.48 8.12
C GLU A 45 11.95 -15.78 8.19
N VAL A 46 13.02 -16.55 8.44
CA VAL A 46 14.39 -16.00 8.44
C VAL A 46 14.79 -15.54 7.04
N LEU A 47 14.42 -16.29 6.00
CA LEU A 47 14.68 -15.90 4.61
C LEU A 47 13.97 -14.58 4.26
N ASN A 48 12.70 -14.44 4.62
CA ASN A 48 11.94 -13.23 4.38
C ASN A 48 12.52 -12.02 5.11
N PHE A 49 12.88 -12.16 6.39
CA PHE A 49 13.57 -11.12 7.16
C PHE A 49 14.88 -10.66 6.50
N LEU A 50 15.69 -11.60 6.02
CA LEU A 50 16.96 -11.28 5.34
C LEU A 50 16.73 -10.59 3.99
N LEU A 51 15.73 -10.99 3.22
CA LEU A 51 15.35 -10.35 1.96
C LEU A 51 14.85 -8.92 2.17
N GLU A 52 14.04 -8.70 3.20
CA GLU A 52 13.57 -7.37 3.59
C GLU A 52 14.73 -6.48 4.05
N SER A 53 15.62 -7.01 4.88
CA SER A 53 16.83 -6.32 5.33
C SER A 53 17.75 -5.98 4.16
N PHE A 54 17.89 -6.86 3.17
CA PHE A 54 18.65 -6.61 1.95
C PHE A 54 18.02 -5.52 1.09
N ALA A 55 16.71 -5.56 0.87
CA ALA A 55 15.96 -4.56 0.12
C ALA A 55 16.01 -3.17 0.79
N ASN A 56 16.00 -3.13 2.12
CA ASN A 56 16.07 -1.90 2.91
C ASN A 56 17.47 -1.28 2.92
N ASN A 57 18.54 -2.09 2.87
CA ASN A 57 19.93 -1.64 2.94
C ASN A 57 20.55 -1.27 1.59
N SER A 58 19.90 -1.53 0.45
CA SER A 58 20.46 -1.25 -0.88
C SER A 58 20.47 0.23 -1.28
N ASN A 59 19.86 1.13 -0.49
CA ASN A 59 19.73 2.55 -0.83
C ASN A 59 19.98 3.49 0.37
N ASN A 60 21.20 3.84 0.63
CA ASN A 60 21.77 5.02 1.31
C ASN A 60 22.61 4.78 2.59
N PRO A 61 23.90 5.18 2.57
CA PRO A 61 24.78 5.20 3.73
C PRO A 61 24.63 6.43 4.65
N SER A 62 23.68 7.35 4.41
CA SER A 62 23.70 8.69 5.05
C SER A 62 22.59 9.00 6.05
N ASP A 63 21.72 8.08 6.38
CA ASP A 63 20.60 8.37 7.31
C ASP A 63 20.98 8.07 8.77
N GLN A 64 21.40 9.12 9.47
CA GLN A 64 21.92 9.09 10.85
C GLN A 64 20.84 9.09 11.97
N ASN A 65 19.54 8.85 11.70
CA ASN A 65 18.49 8.97 12.71
C ASN A 65 17.60 7.72 12.84
N LYS A 66 18.18 6.51 12.85
CA LYS A 66 17.41 5.24 12.82
C LYS A 66 17.25 4.48 14.17
N GLY A 67 17.58 5.09 15.32
CA GLY A 67 17.46 4.41 16.61
C GLY A 67 16.04 4.29 17.20
N LYS A 68 15.01 4.90 16.60
CA LYS A 68 13.63 4.95 17.16
C LYS A 68 12.53 4.32 16.30
N LEU A 69 12.90 3.78 15.13
CA LEU A 69 11.92 3.30 14.13
C LEU A 69 11.65 1.77 14.19
N LEU A 70 12.32 1.03 15.08
CA LEU A 70 12.17 -0.42 15.16
C LEU A 70 10.90 -0.89 15.89
N SER A 71 10.36 -0.09 16.82
CA SER A 71 9.12 -0.45 17.53
C SER A 71 7.86 -0.28 16.70
N ASP A 72 7.83 0.72 15.80
CA ASP A 72 6.69 0.98 14.94
C ASP A 72 6.69 0.10 13.68
N ASN A 73 7.86 -0.40 13.26
CA ASN A 73 7.98 -1.29 12.10
C ASN A 73 7.60 -2.76 12.40
N VAL A 74 7.61 -3.20 13.65
CA VAL A 74 7.26 -4.60 14.00
C VAL A 74 5.77 -4.89 13.77
N VAL A 75 4.89 -3.91 13.98
CA VAL A 75 3.46 -4.07 13.69
C VAL A 75 3.21 -4.08 12.17
N PHE A 76 3.95 -3.27 11.39
CA PHE A 76 3.87 -3.24 9.94
C PHE A 76 4.53 -4.47 9.27
N SER A 77 5.63 -5.02 9.82
CA SER A 77 6.29 -6.18 9.23
C SER A 77 5.46 -7.46 9.32
N ASN A 78 4.72 -7.66 10.41
CA ASN A 78 3.81 -8.80 10.54
C ASN A 78 2.61 -8.71 9.60
N GLN A 79 2.09 -7.49 9.34
CA GLN A 79 1.05 -7.30 8.31
C GLN A 79 1.61 -7.38 6.89
N GLN A 80 2.85 -6.96 6.63
CA GLN A 80 3.47 -7.07 5.31
C GLN A 80 3.79 -8.52 4.91
N SER A 81 4.18 -9.38 5.84
CA SER A 81 4.38 -10.81 5.56
C SER A 81 3.05 -11.49 5.19
N GLU A 82 1.95 -11.17 5.87
CA GLU A 82 0.62 -11.64 5.49
C GLU A 82 0.15 -11.07 4.14
N ILE A 83 0.45 -9.79 3.86
CA ILE A 83 0.12 -9.13 2.58
C ILE A 83 0.90 -9.76 1.41
N GLN A 84 2.17 -10.11 1.59
CA GLN A 84 2.97 -10.80 0.56
C GLN A 84 2.47 -12.23 0.28
N TYR A 85 1.95 -12.94 1.28
CA TYR A 85 1.34 -14.26 1.09
C TYR A 85 0.07 -14.21 0.24
N PHE A 86 -0.69 -13.11 0.28
CA PHE A 86 -1.96 -12.97 -0.45
C PHE A 86 -1.85 -12.24 -1.78
N GLN A 87 -0.71 -11.67 -2.13
CA GLN A 87 -0.49 -11.12 -3.47
C GLN A 87 -0.22 -12.26 -4.45
N SER A 88 -1.28 -12.90 -4.93
CA SER A 88 -1.20 -13.76 -6.11
C SER A 88 -0.63 -12.95 -7.26
N LEU A 89 0.52 -13.38 -7.79
CA LEU A 89 1.14 -12.76 -8.96
C LEU A 89 0.13 -12.68 -10.11
N SER A 90 0.00 -11.51 -10.70
CA SER A 90 -0.67 -11.36 -11.97
C SER A 90 0.31 -11.80 -13.05
N TYR A 91 -0.03 -12.82 -13.80
CA TYR A 91 0.81 -13.36 -14.85
C TYR A 91 -0.04 -13.71 -16.08
N ASN A 92 0.62 -13.96 -17.21
CA ASN A 92 -0.07 -14.37 -18.42
C ASN A 92 -0.68 -15.77 -18.25
N LYS A 93 -2.02 -15.84 -18.17
CA LYS A 93 -2.79 -17.10 -18.01
C LYS A 93 -3.08 -17.81 -19.34
N THR A 94 -2.71 -17.23 -20.47
CA THR A 94 -2.88 -17.82 -21.80
C THR A 94 -1.55 -17.88 -22.54
N PRO A 95 -0.55 -18.65 -22.02
CA PRO A 95 0.75 -18.71 -22.63
C PRO A 95 0.67 -19.41 -23.99
N LEU A 96 1.40 -18.91 -24.98
CA LEU A 96 1.57 -19.62 -26.23
C LEU A 96 2.46 -20.83 -26.04
N LYS A 97 2.11 -21.90 -26.75
CA LYS A 97 2.78 -23.20 -26.70
C LYS A 97 3.22 -23.60 -28.11
N ALA A 98 4.41 -24.17 -28.22
CA ALA A 98 4.92 -24.73 -29.45
C ALA A 98 5.44 -26.15 -29.21
N SER A 99 5.32 -27.04 -30.21
CA SER A 99 5.93 -28.34 -30.13
C SER A 99 7.46 -28.25 -30.31
N ALA A 100 8.22 -29.13 -29.68
CA ALA A 100 9.68 -29.21 -29.79
C ALA A 100 10.19 -29.25 -31.25
N ILE A 101 9.42 -29.85 -32.17
CA ILE A 101 9.73 -29.97 -33.59
C ILE A 101 9.28 -28.76 -34.42
N SER A 102 8.62 -27.77 -33.85
CA SER A 102 8.21 -26.56 -34.57
C SER A 102 9.42 -25.79 -35.08
N LEU A 103 9.33 -25.20 -36.27
CA LEU A 103 10.43 -24.41 -36.81
C LEU A 103 10.57 -23.07 -36.09
N VAL A 104 11.81 -22.64 -35.91
CA VAL A 104 12.13 -21.32 -35.30
C VAL A 104 11.40 -20.19 -36.00
N LYS A 105 11.34 -20.19 -37.34
CA LYS A 105 10.63 -19.21 -38.16
C LYS A 105 9.16 -19.08 -37.72
N ASP A 106 8.48 -20.21 -37.57
CA ASP A 106 7.04 -20.24 -37.29
C ASP A 106 6.76 -19.78 -35.86
N VAL A 107 7.61 -20.14 -34.91
CA VAL A 107 7.52 -19.68 -33.53
C VAL A 107 7.82 -18.18 -33.41
N ALA A 108 8.82 -17.67 -34.13
CA ALA A 108 9.12 -16.24 -34.17
C ALA A 108 7.95 -15.43 -34.75
N GLN A 109 7.30 -15.95 -35.83
CA GLN A 109 6.09 -15.32 -36.40
C GLN A 109 4.94 -15.32 -35.38
N MET A 110 4.73 -16.45 -34.70
CA MET A 110 3.71 -16.59 -33.65
C MET A 110 3.94 -15.58 -32.49
N MET A 111 5.19 -15.38 -32.05
CA MET A 111 5.53 -14.37 -31.05
C MET A 111 5.20 -12.95 -31.51
N THR A 112 5.52 -12.64 -32.77
CA THR A 112 5.27 -11.33 -33.39
C THR A 112 3.79 -11.05 -33.52
N ASP A 113 3.02 -11.99 -34.05
CA ASP A 113 1.59 -11.82 -34.31
C ASP A 113 0.77 -11.66 -33.02
N ASN A 114 1.24 -12.26 -31.92
CA ASN A 114 0.59 -12.20 -30.60
C ASN A 114 1.21 -11.16 -29.66
N LEU A 115 2.23 -10.42 -30.11
CA LEU A 115 2.93 -9.40 -29.32
C LEU A 115 3.45 -9.94 -27.97
N ILE A 116 4.01 -11.14 -27.97
CA ILE A 116 4.58 -11.79 -26.79
C ILE A 116 6.07 -12.04 -26.94
N ASN A 117 6.76 -12.08 -25.81
CA ASN A 117 8.21 -12.21 -25.72
C ASN A 117 8.71 -13.61 -25.28
N SER A 118 7.78 -14.57 -25.07
CA SER A 118 8.15 -15.94 -24.67
C SER A 118 7.11 -16.96 -25.11
N VAL A 119 7.57 -18.19 -25.42
CA VAL A 119 6.74 -19.33 -25.83
C VAL A 119 7.20 -20.56 -25.03
N ILE A 120 6.27 -21.30 -24.43
CA ILE A 120 6.55 -22.56 -23.78
C ILE A 120 6.68 -23.66 -24.81
N VAL A 121 7.79 -24.39 -24.78
CA VAL A 121 8.01 -25.57 -25.63
C VAL A 121 7.45 -26.78 -24.90
N THR A 122 6.61 -27.53 -25.60
CA THR A 122 5.92 -28.69 -25.04
C THR A 122 6.21 -29.97 -25.77
N GLU A 123 6.23 -31.07 -25.01
CA GLU A 123 6.18 -32.43 -25.50
C GLU A 123 5.09 -33.20 -24.75
N ASN A 124 4.23 -33.91 -25.47
CA ASN A 124 3.05 -34.57 -24.87
C ASN A 124 2.21 -33.68 -23.97
N SER A 125 2.06 -32.39 -24.32
CA SER A 125 1.36 -31.34 -23.58
C SER A 125 2.06 -30.84 -22.30
N PHE A 126 3.17 -31.40 -21.91
CA PHE A 126 3.96 -31.00 -20.74
C PHE A 126 5.06 -30.00 -21.10
N PRO A 127 5.43 -29.08 -20.21
CA PRO A 127 6.47 -28.08 -20.48
C PRO A 127 7.87 -28.73 -20.39
N ILE A 128 8.64 -28.63 -21.45
CA ILE A 128 10.03 -29.13 -21.50
C ILE A 128 11.06 -28.02 -21.59
N GLY A 129 10.67 -26.86 -22.14
CA GLY A 129 11.56 -25.73 -22.34
C GLY A 129 10.77 -24.42 -22.53
N ILE A 130 11.53 -23.34 -22.65
CA ILE A 130 11.01 -22.00 -22.97
C ILE A 130 11.92 -21.33 -24.00
N VAL A 131 11.33 -20.58 -24.92
CA VAL A 131 12.06 -19.73 -25.85
C VAL A 131 11.63 -18.29 -25.65
N THR A 132 12.59 -17.39 -25.63
CA THR A 132 12.38 -15.95 -25.40
C THR A 132 12.97 -15.11 -26.52
N ASP A 133 12.64 -13.81 -26.57
CA ASP A 133 13.27 -12.83 -27.45
C ASP A 133 14.80 -12.82 -27.31
N THR A 134 15.30 -13.10 -26.10
CA THR A 134 16.74 -13.20 -25.86
C THR A 134 17.34 -14.39 -26.59
N ASP A 135 16.66 -15.52 -26.65
CA ASP A 135 17.11 -16.71 -27.41
C ASP A 135 17.10 -16.42 -28.90
N MET A 136 16.04 -15.78 -29.43
CA MET A 136 15.96 -15.36 -30.82
C MET A 136 17.12 -14.45 -31.18
N ARG A 137 17.38 -13.43 -30.35
CA ARG A 137 18.49 -12.48 -30.59
C ARG A 137 19.85 -13.14 -30.47
N SER A 138 20.12 -13.94 -29.44
CA SER A 138 21.44 -14.49 -29.15
C SER A 138 21.81 -15.72 -29.98
N LYS A 139 20.80 -16.43 -30.48
CA LYS A 139 21.06 -17.73 -31.19
C LYS A 139 20.69 -17.63 -32.68
N ILE A 140 19.67 -16.85 -33.07
CA ILE A 140 19.23 -16.73 -34.45
C ILE A 140 19.82 -15.51 -35.14
N ALA A 141 19.64 -14.31 -34.56
CA ALA A 141 20.14 -13.06 -35.16
C ALA A 141 21.68 -13.04 -35.27
N THR A 142 22.38 -13.79 -34.43
CA THR A 142 23.85 -13.99 -34.52
C THR A 142 24.27 -15.02 -35.55
N GLY A 143 23.33 -15.70 -36.23
CA GLY A 143 23.61 -16.74 -37.21
C GLY A 143 24.04 -18.08 -36.66
N ARG A 144 23.93 -18.30 -35.33
CA ARG A 144 24.34 -19.57 -34.70
C ARG A 144 23.46 -20.74 -35.12
N PHE A 145 22.15 -20.47 -35.33
CA PHE A 145 21.19 -21.44 -35.85
C PHE A 145 20.39 -20.83 -37.00
N PRO A 146 20.00 -21.58 -38.02
CA PRO A 146 19.17 -21.07 -39.10
C PRO A 146 17.71 -21.02 -38.71
N LEU A 147 16.90 -20.17 -39.39
CA LEU A 147 15.47 -20.08 -39.20
C LEU A 147 14.71 -21.40 -39.45
N SER A 148 15.31 -22.31 -40.21
CA SER A 148 14.78 -23.66 -40.49
C SER A 148 15.11 -24.67 -39.37
N ALA A 149 15.84 -24.29 -38.35
CA ALA A 149 16.08 -25.17 -37.21
C ALA A 149 14.79 -25.41 -36.42
N THR A 150 14.72 -26.52 -35.73
CA THR A 150 13.64 -26.82 -34.78
C THR A 150 13.86 -26.09 -33.46
N ILE A 151 12.76 -25.76 -32.75
CA ILE A 151 12.80 -24.90 -31.58
C ILE A 151 13.51 -25.51 -30.39
N ASP A 152 13.59 -26.85 -30.32
CA ASP A 152 14.35 -27.59 -29.30
C ASP A 152 15.87 -27.28 -29.33
N LYS A 153 16.40 -26.82 -30.47
CA LYS A 153 17.82 -26.44 -30.60
C LYS A 153 18.15 -25.11 -29.92
N ILE A 154 17.14 -24.25 -29.74
CA ILE A 154 17.37 -22.91 -29.21
C ILE A 154 16.66 -22.63 -27.86
N MET A 155 15.75 -23.52 -27.44
CA MET A 155 15.06 -23.33 -26.14
C MET A 155 16.04 -23.39 -24.96
N ALA A 156 15.67 -22.74 -23.88
CA ALA A 156 16.22 -22.96 -22.55
C ALA A 156 15.50 -24.18 -21.93
N ALA A 157 16.23 -25.20 -21.55
CA ALA A 157 15.71 -26.43 -20.97
C ALA A 157 16.63 -26.93 -19.85
N PRO A 158 16.07 -27.55 -18.78
CA PRO A 158 14.65 -27.66 -18.50
C PRO A 158 14.01 -26.29 -18.14
N VAL A 159 12.72 -26.11 -18.43
CA VAL A 159 11.99 -24.93 -17.95
C VAL A 159 11.77 -25.05 -16.44
N ILE A 160 11.92 -23.94 -15.72
CA ILE A 160 11.63 -23.91 -14.29
C ILE A 160 10.14 -23.74 -14.08
N THR A 161 9.52 -24.68 -13.37
CA THR A 161 8.07 -24.69 -13.10
C THR A 161 7.77 -24.27 -11.67
N VAL A 162 6.58 -23.66 -11.48
CA VAL A 162 6.05 -23.22 -10.19
C VAL A 162 4.54 -23.48 -10.11
N PRO A 163 3.96 -23.68 -8.93
CA PRO A 163 2.51 -23.82 -8.77
C PRO A 163 1.79 -22.49 -8.96
N GLU A 164 0.45 -22.53 -9.18
CA GLU A 164 -0.39 -21.33 -9.38
C GLU A 164 -0.37 -20.35 -8.21
N ASN A 165 -0.16 -20.84 -7.00
CA ASN A 165 -0.14 -20.06 -5.76
C ASN A 165 1.27 -19.64 -5.32
N VAL A 166 2.26 -19.67 -6.22
CA VAL A 166 3.62 -19.22 -5.91
C VAL A 166 3.61 -17.76 -5.45
N SER A 167 4.32 -17.47 -4.36
CA SER A 167 4.45 -16.11 -3.84
C SER A 167 5.43 -15.29 -4.69
N LEU A 168 5.29 -13.95 -4.63
CA LEU A 168 6.21 -13.02 -5.27
C LEU A 168 7.67 -13.28 -4.88
N ALA A 169 7.92 -13.50 -3.58
CA ALA A 169 9.25 -13.74 -3.05
C ALA A 169 9.86 -15.07 -3.56
N GLU A 170 9.06 -16.14 -3.59
CA GLU A 170 9.49 -17.43 -4.12
C GLU A 170 9.79 -17.37 -5.62
N ALA A 171 8.91 -16.75 -6.41
CA ALA A 171 9.12 -16.58 -7.85
C ALA A 171 10.40 -15.79 -8.13
N GLN A 172 10.63 -14.69 -7.39
CA GLN A 172 11.83 -13.87 -7.51
C GLN A 172 13.09 -14.66 -7.13
N LEU A 173 13.04 -15.41 -6.03
CA LEU A 173 14.14 -16.25 -5.57
C LEU A 173 14.50 -17.35 -6.60
N LEU A 174 13.48 -18.00 -7.18
CA LEU A 174 13.68 -19.03 -8.21
C LEU A 174 14.30 -18.46 -9.49
N MET A 175 13.85 -17.28 -9.93
CA MET A 175 14.46 -16.58 -11.08
C MET A 175 15.92 -16.24 -10.81
N LEU A 176 16.23 -15.68 -9.65
CA LEU A 176 17.60 -15.34 -9.24
C LEU A 176 18.50 -16.59 -9.09
N LYS A 177 17.98 -17.63 -8.44
CA LYS A 177 18.72 -18.86 -8.20
C LYS A 177 19.11 -19.59 -9.49
N ASN A 178 18.20 -19.61 -10.45
CA ASN A 178 18.36 -20.31 -11.72
C ASN A 178 18.86 -19.39 -12.85
N ASN A 179 19.03 -18.09 -12.58
CA ASN A 179 19.42 -17.06 -13.57
C ASN A 179 18.50 -17.07 -14.80
N VAL A 180 17.18 -17.10 -14.56
CA VAL A 180 16.13 -17.07 -15.58
C VAL A 180 15.23 -15.87 -15.39
N SER A 181 14.67 -15.34 -16.48
CA SER A 181 13.72 -14.21 -16.47
C SER A 181 12.25 -14.64 -16.61
N HIS A 182 11.99 -15.93 -16.74
CA HIS A 182 10.64 -16.47 -16.90
C HIS A 182 10.51 -17.78 -16.10
N LEU A 183 9.30 -18.00 -15.55
CA LEU A 183 8.89 -19.24 -14.89
C LEU A 183 7.61 -19.76 -15.56
N CYS A 184 7.52 -21.07 -15.75
CA CYS A 184 6.31 -21.71 -16.24
C CYS A 184 5.40 -22.02 -15.05
N VAL A 185 4.17 -21.54 -15.07
CA VAL A 185 3.17 -21.86 -14.06
C VAL A 185 2.45 -23.12 -14.48
N THR A 186 2.46 -24.13 -13.61
CA THR A 186 1.72 -25.37 -13.79
C THR A 186 0.76 -25.59 -12.61
N GLN A 187 -0.19 -26.49 -12.74
CA GLN A 187 -1.25 -26.67 -11.76
C GLN A 187 -0.68 -27.01 -10.36
N ASP A 188 0.34 -27.87 -10.28
CA ASP A 188 0.95 -28.34 -9.03
C ASP A 188 2.42 -27.94 -8.86
N GLY A 189 2.99 -27.22 -9.82
CA GLY A 189 4.38 -26.80 -9.83
C GLY A 189 5.35 -27.83 -10.45
N SER A 190 4.88 -29.00 -10.88
CA SER A 190 5.71 -30.00 -11.54
C SER A 190 5.77 -29.81 -13.07
N ASP A 191 6.78 -30.37 -13.71
CA ASP A 191 6.94 -30.42 -15.16
C ASP A 191 6.02 -31.45 -15.85
N LYS A 192 5.28 -32.24 -15.09
CA LYS A 192 4.31 -33.24 -15.57
C LYS A 192 2.86 -32.83 -15.31
N SER A 193 2.60 -31.56 -15.18
CA SER A 193 1.30 -30.99 -14.86
C SER A 193 0.87 -29.97 -15.92
N ASP A 194 -0.43 -29.66 -15.95
CA ASP A 194 -1.02 -28.72 -16.91
C ASP A 194 -0.42 -27.32 -16.79
N ILE A 195 -0.05 -26.75 -17.92
CA ILE A 195 0.46 -25.38 -18.02
C ILE A 195 -0.70 -24.40 -17.81
N LYS A 196 -0.59 -23.53 -16.81
CA LYS A 196 -1.56 -22.50 -16.44
C LYS A 196 -1.12 -21.08 -16.84
N GLY A 197 0.19 -20.87 -17.02
CA GLY A 197 0.69 -19.54 -17.37
C GLY A 197 2.20 -19.41 -17.46
N VAL A 198 2.64 -18.15 -17.62
CA VAL A 198 4.05 -17.74 -17.55
C VAL A 198 4.15 -16.51 -16.68
N ILE A 199 5.09 -16.52 -15.75
CA ILE A 199 5.52 -15.34 -14.97
C ILE A 199 6.80 -14.83 -15.60
N ALA A 200 6.83 -13.55 -16.00
CA ALA A 200 8.03 -12.86 -16.46
C ALA A 200 8.62 -11.98 -15.32
N GLU A 201 9.90 -11.64 -15.41
CA GLU A 201 10.57 -10.72 -14.48
C GLU A 201 9.83 -9.37 -14.39
N HIS A 202 9.26 -8.90 -15.51
CA HIS A 202 8.44 -7.69 -15.54
C HIS A 202 7.20 -7.79 -14.63
N ASP A 203 6.56 -8.96 -14.55
CA ASP A 203 5.39 -9.18 -13.69
C ASP A 203 5.75 -9.04 -12.21
N LEU A 204 6.98 -9.47 -11.84
CA LEU A 204 7.51 -9.29 -10.49
C LEU A 204 7.76 -7.82 -10.17
N ILE A 205 8.32 -7.05 -11.13
CA ILE A 205 8.57 -5.61 -10.97
C ILE A 205 7.24 -4.86 -10.79
N VAL A 206 6.23 -5.19 -11.58
CA VAL A 206 4.89 -4.59 -11.48
C VAL A 206 4.24 -4.94 -10.14
N ALA A 207 4.35 -6.20 -9.70
CA ALA A 207 3.83 -6.63 -8.41
C ALA A 207 4.55 -5.92 -7.23
N GLN A 208 5.87 -5.72 -7.32
CA GLN A 208 6.64 -4.96 -6.34
C GLN A 208 6.29 -3.47 -6.32
N ALA A 209 6.09 -2.85 -7.47
CA ALA A 209 5.72 -1.42 -7.57
C ALA A 209 4.37 -1.14 -6.90
N SER A 210 3.50 -2.13 -6.80
CA SER A 210 2.21 -2.07 -6.09
C SER A 210 2.32 -2.49 -4.61
N ASN A 211 3.52 -2.67 -4.06
CA ASN A 211 3.70 -3.02 -2.65
C ASN A 211 3.43 -1.79 -1.76
N PRO A 212 2.56 -1.88 -0.74
CA PRO A 212 2.26 -0.78 0.17
C PRO A 212 3.51 -0.14 0.80
N GLY A 213 4.50 -0.96 1.18
CA GLY A 213 5.77 -0.48 1.74
C GLY A 213 6.60 0.36 0.77
N VAL A 214 6.54 0.07 -0.53
CA VAL A 214 7.20 0.90 -1.56
C VAL A 214 6.48 2.24 -1.69
N LEU A 215 5.14 2.25 -1.70
CA LEU A 215 4.34 3.47 -1.76
C LEU A 215 4.63 4.39 -0.57
N ILE A 216 4.71 3.85 0.65
CA ILE A 216 5.09 4.62 1.86
C ILE A 216 6.50 5.22 1.72
N LYS A 217 7.47 4.48 1.17
CA LYS A 217 8.82 5.01 0.92
C LYS A 217 8.82 6.13 -0.13
N GLU A 218 8.06 5.98 -1.21
CA GLU A 218 7.89 7.01 -2.23
C GLU A 218 7.26 8.28 -1.64
N ILE A 219 6.22 8.15 -0.81
CA ILE A 219 5.60 9.28 -0.10
C ILE A 219 6.64 10.04 0.73
N LYS A 220 7.43 9.34 1.54
CA LYS A 220 8.47 9.97 2.37
C LYS A 220 9.52 10.74 1.55
N ARG A 221 9.78 10.32 0.31
CA ARG A 221 10.75 10.95 -0.60
C ARG A 221 10.14 12.05 -1.46
N SER A 222 8.82 12.11 -1.58
CA SER A 222 8.12 13.11 -2.39
C SER A 222 8.43 14.52 -1.91
N GLN A 223 8.74 15.41 -2.85
CA GLN A 223 9.12 16.80 -2.57
C GLN A 223 8.02 17.79 -2.90
N ASP A 224 7.02 17.38 -3.66
CA ASP A 224 5.92 18.22 -4.09
C ASP A 224 4.60 17.43 -4.30
N ALA A 225 3.53 18.15 -4.62
CA ALA A 225 2.22 17.58 -4.91
C ALA A 225 2.21 16.65 -6.14
N LYS A 226 3.10 16.89 -7.12
CA LYS A 226 3.17 16.08 -8.35
C LYS A 226 3.69 14.69 -8.06
N ASP A 227 4.68 14.57 -7.17
CA ASP A 227 5.20 13.27 -6.75
C ASP A 227 4.16 12.51 -5.92
N LEU A 228 3.49 13.18 -4.97
CA LEU A 228 2.41 12.58 -4.19
C LEU A 228 1.25 12.11 -5.08
N LYS A 229 0.92 12.87 -6.15
CA LYS A 229 -0.11 12.47 -7.12
C LYS A 229 0.23 11.16 -7.83
N LYS A 230 1.49 10.95 -8.19
CA LYS A 230 1.95 9.68 -8.80
C LYS A 230 1.70 8.50 -7.84
N VAL A 231 2.02 8.68 -6.55
CA VAL A 231 1.77 7.64 -5.56
C VAL A 231 0.27 7.37 -5.38
N ARG A 232 -0.54 8.43 -5.38
CA ARG A 232 -2.00 8.29 -5.31
C ARG A 232 -2.56 7.49 -6.49
N THR A 233 -2.03 7.71 -7.70
CA THR A 233 -2.43 6.92 -8.89
C THR A 233 -2.10 5.45 -8.71
N LYS A 234 -0.88 5.14 -8.25
CA LYS A 234 -0.48 3.74 -7.95
C LYS A 234 -1.33 3.10 -6.86
N LEU A 235 -1.73 3.86 -5.84
CA LEU A 235 -2.67 3.39 -4.82
C LEU A 235 -4.02 3.01 -5.44
N ALA A 236 -4.57 3.85 -6.33
CA ALA A 236 -5.83 3.56 -7.01
C ALA A 236 -5.74 2.28 -7.87
N GLU A 237 -4.65 2.09 -8.61
CA GLU A 237 -4.39 0.88 -9.39
C GLU A 237 -4.28 -0.36 -8.48
N MET A 238 -3.61 -0.24 -7.34
CA MET A 238 -3.49 -1.31 -6.34
C MET A 238 -4.87 -1.70 -5.77
N ILE A 239 -5.71 -0.73 -5.42
CA ILE A 239 -7.06 -0.97 -4.91
C ILE A 239 -7.90 -1.69 -5.96
N GLN A 240 -7.93 -1.19 -7.20
CA GLN A 240 -8.69 -1.80 -8.31
C GLN A 240 -8.24 -3.24 -8.57
N SER A 241 -6.93 -3.48 -8.62
CA SER A 241 -6.36 -4.82 -8.79
C SER A 241 -6.74 -5.75 -7.62
N SER A 242 -6.71 -5.25 -6.39
CA SER A 242 -7.07 -6.03 -5.19
C SER A 242 -8.54 -6.44 -5.19
N ILE A 243 -9.43 -5.52 -5.56
CA ILE A 243 -10.88 -5.80 -5.69
C ILE A 243 -11.12 -6.81 -6.80
N ALA A 244 -10.48 -6.66 -7.97
CA ALA A 244 -10.61 -7.60 -9.09
C ALA A 244 -10.14 -9.03 -8.74
N LYS A 245 -9.23 -9.16 -7.76
CA LYS A 245 -8.72 -10.43 -7.25
C LYS A 245 -9.52 -10.98 -6.06
N ASN A 246 -10.65 -10.34 -5.70
CA ASN A 246 -11.48 -10.69 -4.55
C ASN A 246 -10.72 -10.70 -3.20
N ILE A 247 -9.73 -9.82 -3.03
CA ILE A 247 -9.09 -9.63 -1.73
C ILE A 247 -10.13 -9.05 -0.76
N PRO A 248 -10.21 -9.52 0.49
CA PRO A 248 -11.17 -9.00 1.46
C PRO A 248 -11.09 -7.48 1.61
N LEU A 249 -12.23 -6.80 1.51
CA LEU A 249 -12.30 -5.33 1.54
C LEU A 249 -11.73 -4.73 2.84
N THR A 250 -11.92 -5.40 3.97
CA THR A 250 -11.33 -4.99 5.26
C THR A 250 -9.81 -4.83 5.16
N HIS A 251 -9.15 -5.75 4.46
CA HIS A 251 -7.71 -5.70 4.23
C HIS A 251 -7.32 -4.57 3.28
N VAL A 252 -8.04 -4.42 2.16
CA VAL A 252 -7.82 -3.33 1.20
C VAL A 252 -8.03 -1.98 1.86
N ASN A 253 -9.08 -1.83 2.69
CA ASN A 253 -9.37 -0.61 3.43
C ASN A 253 -8.26 -0.24 4.42
N ASN A 254 -7.76 -1.19 5.19
CA ASN A 254 -6.67 -0.95 6.13
C ASN A 254 -5.42 -0.42 5.42
N ILE A 255 -5.00 -1.07 4.32
CA ILE A 255 -3.84 -0.65 3.55
C ILE A 255 -4.07 0.73 2.91
N ALA A 256 -5.22 0.94 2.28
CA ALA A 256 -5.56 2.21 1.66
C ALA A 256 -5.61 3.35 2.69
N GLY A 257 -6.18 3.08 3.88
CA GLY A 257 -6.24 4.02 5.00
C GLY A 257 -4.85 4.46 5.45
N GLU A 258 -3.93 3.51 5.67
CA GLU A 258 -2.55 3.81 6.06
C GLU A 258 -1.79 4.64 5.01
N ILE A 259 -1.96 4.32 3.72
CA ILE A 259 -1.31 5.08 2.65
C ILE A 259 -1.92 6.48 2.54
N ASN A 260 -3.25 6.63 2.70
CA ASN A 260 -3.90 7.93 2.74
C ASN A 260 -3.41 8.78 3.92
N LEU A 261 -3.29 8.21 5.12
CA LEU A 261 -2.71 8.90 6.27
C LEU A 261 -1.27 9.36 6.01
N ALA A 262 -0.45 8.51 5.37
CA ALA A 262 0.91 8.88 5.00
C ALA A 262 0.97 10.01 3.96
N LEU A 263 0.04 10.04 2.99
CA LEU A 263 -0.08 11.14 2.01
C LEU A 263 -0.47 12.45 2.72
N ILE A 264 -1.44 12.41 3.62
CA ILE A 264 -1.86 13.57 4.43
C ILE A 264 -0.69 14.05 5.28
N LYS A 265 -0.04 13.15 6.00
CA LYS A 265 1.16 13.45 6.80
C LYS A 265 2.21 14.19 5.98
N ARG A 266 2.52 13.68 4.78
CA ARG A 266 3.54 14.30 3.92
C ARG A 266 3.11 15.67 3.42
N ALA A 267 1.85 15.89 3.09
CA ALA A 267 1.32 17.18 2.72
C ALA A 267 1.47 18.22 3.85
N VAL A 268 1.22 17.82 5.10
CA VAL A 268 1.44 18.66 6.28
C VAL A 268 2.94 18.96 6.47
N GLU A 269 3.82 17.94 6.37
CA GLU A 269 5.28 18.12 6.46
C GLU A 269 5.81 19.11 5.41
N LEU A 270 5.39 18.98 4.15
CA LEU A 270 5.77 19.90 3.07
C LEU A 270 5.28 21.32 3.35
N SER A 271 4.10 21.46 3.93
CA SER A 271 3.56 22.77 4.30
C SER A 271 4.35 23.43 5.45
N ILE A 272 4.81 22.64 6.42
CA ILE A 272 5.67 23.11 7.51
C ILE A 272 7.04 23.56 6.96
N LEU A 273 7.62 22.80 6.02
CA LEU A 273 8.89 23.17 5.39
C LEU A 273 8.84 24.55 4.71
N GLU A 274 7.69 24.93 4.16
CA GLU A 274 7.51 26.23 3.50
C GLU A 274 7.15 27.36 4.48
N LEU A 275 6.39 27.07 5.55
CA LEU A 275 5.90 28.11 6.50
C LEU A 275 6.83 28.32 7.68
N GLY A 276 7.78 27.41 7.90
CA GLY A 276 8.62 27.38 9.11
C GLY A 276 7.97 26.60 10.25
N SER A 277 8.73 26.45 11.35
CA SER A 277 8.33 25.61 12.49
C SER A 277 7.02 26.09 13.13
N PRO A 278 6.14 25.14 13.50
CA PRO A 278 4.89 25.47 14.22
C PRO A 278 5.17 26.21 15.54
N PRO A 279 4.39 27.23 15.88
CA PRO A 279 4.58 28.02 17.11
C PRO A 279 4.11 27.29 18.38
N ALA A 280 3.41 26.17 18.24
CA ALA A 280 2.87 25.34 19.32
C ALA A 280 2.77 23.89 18.87
N ARG A 281 2.71 22.94 19.81
CA ARG A 281 2.42 21.53 19.48
C ARG A 281 0.99 21.41 18.97
N PHE A 282 0.78 20.51 18.04
CA PHE A 282 -0.53 20.30 17.43
C PHE A 282 -0.71 18.86 16.95
N ALA A 283 -1.95 18.50 16.67
CA ALA A 283 -2.34 17.28 15.98
C ALA A 283 -3.26 17.62 14.80
N TRP A 284 -3.00 16.98 13.67
CA TRP A 284 -3.91 16.91 12.54
C TRP A 284 -4.64 15.59 12.61
N LEU A 285 -5.96 15.63 12.79
CA LEU A 285 -6.81 14.46 12.85
C LEU A 285 -7.62 14.38 11.56
N SER A 286 -7.57 13.24 10.89
CA SER A 286 -8.49 12.87 9.83
C SER A 286 -9.75 12.31 10.48
N ILE A 287 -10.94 12.74 10.02
CA ILE A 287 -12.20 12.38 10.64
C ILE A 287 -13.12 11.64 9.67
N GLY A 288 -14.22 11.11 10.16
CA GLY A 288 -15.25 10.43 9.36
C GLY A 288 -14.73 9.18 8.64
N SER A 289 -14.96 9.08 7.34
CA SER A 289 -14.60 7.90 6.54
C SER A 289 -13.10 7.59 6.54
N GLN A 290 -12.23 8.60 6.61
CA GLN A 290 -10.80 8.37 6.77
C GLN A 290 -10.45 7.93 8.19
N GLY A 291 -11.13 8.49 9.22
CA GLY A 291 -10.98 8.04 10.61
C GLY A 291 -11.35 6.57 10.80
N ARG A 292 -12.33 6.07 10.03
CA ARG A 292 -12.73 4.64 10.01
C ARG A 292 -11.95 3.78 9.01
N LYS A 293 -10.98 4.33 8.28
CA LYS A 293 -10.22 3.65 7.21
C LYS A 293 -11.10 3.06 6.09
N GLU A 294 -12.16 3.77 5.71
CA GLU A 294 -13.12 3.34 4.68
C GLU A 294 -12.93 4.03 3.34
N GLN A 295 -12.02 4.98 3.25
CA GLN A 295 -11.74 5.70 2.00
C GLN A 295 -10.89 4.86 1.04
N LEU A 296 -11.42 4.59 -0.15
CA LEU A 296 -10.75 3.84 -1.21
C LEU A 296 -10.33 4.75 -2.38
N LEU A 297 -11.19 4.87 -3.40
CA LEU A 297 -10.89 5.58 -4.65
C LEU A 297 -11.35 7.03 -4.63
N LEU A 298 -12.58 7.28 -4.18
CA LEU A 298 -13.12 8.61 -3.97
C LEU A 298 -12.87 9.01 -2.53
N THR A 299 -12.14 10.09 -2.34
CA THR A 299 -11.69 10.53 -1.02
C THR A 299 -11.90 12.03 -0.87
N ASP A 300 -12.53 12.42 0.21
CA ASP A 300 -12.68 13.79 0.66
C ASP A 300 -11.67 14.12 1.77
N GLN A 301 -11.55 15.39 2.09
CA GLN A 301 -10.54 15.89 3.03
C GLN A 301 -11.16 16.25 4.38
N ASP A 302 -11.94 15.36 4.98
CA ASP A 302 -12.49 15.59 6.31
C ASP A 302 -11.38 15.62 7.35
N SER A 303 -11.21 16.75 8.04
CA SER A 303 -10.08 16.93 8.97
C SER A 303 -10.31 18.03 9.99
N ILE A 304 -9.69 17.87 11.15
CA ILE A 304 -9.59 18.93 12.18
C ILE A 304 -8.13 19.17 12.55
N LEU A 305 -7.86 20.38 13.02
CA LEU A 305 -6.57 20.74 13.59
C LEU A 305 -6.76 21.17 15.04
N VAL A 306 -6.00 20.53 15.91
CA VAL A 306 -6.00 20.78 17.34
C VAL A 306 -4.61 21.25 17.76
N PHE A 307 -4.48 22.42 18.35
CA PHE A 307 -3.22 22.90 18.89
C PHE A 307 -3.27 23.02 20.42
N GLU A 308 -2.12 22.89 21.07
CA GLU A 308 -2.04 23.05 22.53
C GLU A 308 -2.46 24.44 22.97
N ASP A 309 -2.95 24.55 24.19
CA ASP A 309 -3.34 25.84 24.74
C ASP A 309 -2.12 26.75 24.90
N VAL A 310 -2.29 28.00 24.50
CA VAL A 310 -1.27 29.03 24.54
C VAL A 310 -1.77 30.26 25.32
N ALA A 311 -0.87 31.12 25.70
CA ALA A 311 -1.23 32.38 26.39
C ALA A 311 -2.20 33.19 25.50
N PRO A 312 -3.24 33.86 26.13
CA PRO A 312 -4.28 34.58 25.40
C PRO A 312 -3.73 35.56 24.36
N GLU A 313 -2.63 36.20 24.67
CA GLU A 313 -1.98 37.21 23.80
C GLU A 313 -1.43 36.60 22.53
N LYS A 314 -1.05 35.32 22.56
CA LYS A 314 -0.49 34.56 21.42
C LYS A 314 -1.54 33.77 20.64
N TYR A 315 -2.74 33.63 21.19
CA TYR A 315 -3.78 32.74 20.62
C TYR A 315 -4.07 33.09 19.15
N ARG A 316 -4.24 34.35 18.83
CA ARG A 316 -4.55 34.80 17.47
C ARG A 316 -3.45 34.45 16.49
N ASP A 317 -2.22 34.79 16.84
CA ASP A 317 -1.07 34.55 15.94
C ASP A 317 -0.83 33.03 15.71
N VAL A 318 -0.99 32.24 16.77
CA VAL A 318 -0.88 30.77 16.71
C VAL A 318 -1.99 30.19 15.84
N LYS A 319 -3.23 30.62 16.01
CA LYS A 319 -4.36 30.18 15.20
C LYS A 319 -4.21 30.60 13.75
N ASP A 320 -3.74 31.81 13.47
CA ASP A 320 -3.49 32.30 12.11
C ASP A 320 -2.40 31.49 11.40
N TYR A 321 -1.35 31.09 12.13
CA TYR A 321 -0.34 30.16 11.58
C TYR A 321 -0.96 28.83 11.19
N PHE A 322 -1.74 28.20 12.08
CA PHE A 322 -2.33 26.88 11.82
C PHE A 322 -3.40 26.92 10.72
N LEU A 323 -4.14 27.99 10.58
CA LEU A 323 -5.06 28.19 9.44
C LEU A 323 -4.31 28.29 8.11
N LYS A 324 -3.16 28.98 8.08
CA LYS A 324 -2.28 29.05 6.90
C LYS A 324 -1.69 27.69 6.57
N LEU A 325 -1.22 26.96 7.60
CA LEU A 325 -0.70 25.59 7.47
C LEU A 325 -1.77 24.68 6.88
N ALA A 326 -2.98 24.68 7.45
CA ALA A 326 -4.08 23.86 7.00
C ALA A 326 -4.50 24.19 5.56
N LYS A 327 -4.63 25.46 5.23
CA LYS A 327 -4.95 25.90 3.86
C LYS A 327 -3.92 25.39 2.84
N LYS A 328 -2.64 25.39 3.21
CA LYS A 328 -1.57 24.96 2.35
C LYS A 328 -1.57 23.44 2.17
N ALA A 329 -1.70 22.68 3.25
CA ALA A 329 -1.76 21.23 3.22
C ALA A 329 -2.97 20.72 2.41
N ILE A 330 -4.14 21.31 2.63
CA ILE A 330 -5.35 21.03 1.87
C ILE A 330 -5.16 21.34 0.39
N GLY A 331 -4.55 22.47 0.03
CA GLY A 331 -4.24 22.80 -1.37
C GLY A 331 -3.22 21.85 -2.02
N ILE A 332 -2.31 21.24 -1.25
CA ILE A 332 -1.44 20.16 -1.75
C ILE A 332 -2.28 18.91 -2.01
N LEU A 333 -3.11 18.50 -1.05
CA LEU A 333 -3.96 17.32 -1.17
C LEU A 333 -4.97 17.43 -2.33
N GLU A 334 -5.54 18.61 -2.57
CA GLU A 334 -6.40 18.88 -3.72
C GLU A 334 -5.65 18.63 -5.05
N LYS A 335 -4.40 19.10 -5.17
CA LYS A 335 -3.55 18.83 -6.35
C LYS A 335 -3.19 17.35 -6.49
N VAL A 336 -3.10 16.62 -5.39
CA VAL A 336 -2.89 15.16 -5.35
C VAL A 336 -4.12 14.41 -5.85
N GLY A 337 -5.31 14.98 -5.74
CA GLY A 337 -6.57 14.41 -6.23
C GLY A 337 -7.55 14.02 -5.10
N TYR A 338 -7.44 14.66 -3.94
CA TYR A 338 -8.46 14.59 -2.89
C TYR A 338 -9.51 15.68 -3.13
N ASP A 339 -10.79 15.32 -3.02
CA ASP A 339 -11.87 16.27 -3.13
C ASP A 339 -12.00 17.11 -1.86
N LEU A 340 -12.43 18.35 -2.00
CA LEU A 340 -12.79 19.16 -0.84
C LEU A 340 -14.10 18.64 -0.23
N CYS A 341 -14.16 18.61 1.11
CA CYS A 341 -15.38 18.25 1.81
C CYS A 341 -16.49 19.25 1.46
N PRO A 342 -17.62 18.81 0.88
CA PRO A 342 -18.71 19.70 0.46
C PRO A 342 -19.35 20.44 1.64
N ASN A 343 -19.29 19.86 2.84
CA ASN A 343 -19.84 20.45 4.07
C ASN A 343 -18.83 21.34 4.81
N GLY A 344 -17.61 21.48 4.27
CA GLY A 344 -16.58 22.32 4.86
C GLY A 344 -16.00 21.83 6.19
N HIS A 345 -16.06 20.50 6.47
CA HIS A 345 -15.44 19.87 7.65
C HIS A 345 -13.93 19.68 7.41
N ILE A 346 -13.23 20.77 7.16
CA ILE A 346 -11.81 20.80 6.83
C ILE A 346 -11.05 21.68 7.80
N SER A 347 -9.83 21.28 8.13
CA SER A 347 -8.97 21.96 9.11
C SER A 347 -8.62 23.40 8.74
N SER A 348 -8.75 23.82 7.48
CA SER A 348 -8.58 25.22 7.06
C SER A 348 -9.80 26.10 7.35
N ASN A 349 -10.93 25.52 7.73
CA ASN A 349 -12.08 26.26 8.23
C ASN A 349 -11.81 26.71 9.67
N ILE A 350 -12.06 27.99 9.95
CA ILE A 350 -11.85 28.61 11.28
C ILE A 350 -12.59 27.88 12.41
N LEU A 351 -13.70 27.22 12.08
CA LEU A 351 -14.49 26.44 13.03
C LEU A 351 -13.84 25.13 13.45
N TRP A 352 -12.94 24.58 12.63
CA TRP A 352 -12.34 23.27 12.83
C TRP A 352 -10.82 23.32 13.10
N CYS A 353 -10.28 24.55 13.29
CA CYS A 353 -8.92 24.82 13.75
C CYS A 353 -9.00 25.50 15.11
N LYS A 354 -8.78 24.77 16.20
CA LYS A 354 -9.00 25.25 17.58
C LYS A 354 -7.91 24.76 18.53
N SER A 355 -7.83 25.42 19.71
CA SER A 355 -7.03 24.93 20.83
C SER A 355 -7.63 23.64 21.43
N LEU A 356 -6.81 22.92 22.20
CA LEU A 356 -7.25 21.71 22.90
C LEU A 356 -8.42 21.99 23.85
N THR A 357 -8.36 23.09 24.62
CA THR A 357 -9.47 23.51 25.49
C THR A 357 -10.74 23.81 24.70
N ASP A 358 -10.67 24.48 23.56
CA ASP A 358 -11.85 24.78 22.75
C ASP A 358 -12.45 23.52 22.12
N TRP A 359 -11.63 22.57 21.71
CA TRP A 359 -12.10 21.27 21.24
C TRP A 359 -12.73 20.45 22.35
N THR A 360 -12.12 20.44 23.55
CA THR A 360 -12.69 19.78 24.74
C THR A 360 -14.09 20.31 25.03
N LYS A 361 -14.25 21.63 25.08
CA LYS A 361 -15.59 22.27 25.27
C LYS A 361 -16.57 21.91 24.16
N GLN A 362 -16.10 21.80 22.93
CA GLN A 362 -16.96 21.44 21.78
C GLN A 362 -17.50 20.01 21.92
N TYR A 363 -16.64 19.04 22.25
CA TYR A 363 -17.05 17.65 22.49
C TYR A 363 -17.98 17.56 23.73
N GLU A 364 -17.64 18.24 24.80
CA GLU A 364 -18.51 18.30 25.98
C GLU A 364 -19.91 18.89 25.66
N ASN A 365 -19.98 19.95 24.85
CA ASN A 365 -21.25 20.52 24.42
C ASN A 365 -22.06 19.52 23.56
N TRP A 366 -21.45 18.87 22.59
CA TRP A 366 -22.16 17.89 21.76
C TRP A 366 -22.74 16.73 22.58
N MET A 367 -21.99 16.25 23.58
CA MET A 367 -22.42 15.13 24.40
C MET A 367 -23.39 15.48 25.51
N ASN A 368 -23.28 16.70 26.10
CA ASN A 368 -24.13 17.10 27.21
C ASN A 368 -25.41 17.84 26.76
N THR A 369 -25.41 18.43 25.56
CA THR A 369 -26.55 19.17 24.99
C THR A 369 -26.82 18.63 23.56
N PRO A 370 -27.17 17.34 23.44
CA PRO A 370 -27.44 16.75 22.13
C PRO A 370 -28.67 17.36 21.49
N GLY A 371 -28.63 17.56 20.17
CA GLY A 371 -29.72 18.08 19.37
C GLY A 371 -29.61 17.57 17.95
N GLU A 372 -30.68 17.64 17.14
CA GLU A 372 -30.71 17.07 15.80
C GLU A 372 -29.52 17.50 14.92
N VAL A 373 -29.28 18.81 14.82
CA VAL A 373 -28.19 19.38 14.00
C VAL A 373 -26.80 19.07 14.59
N SER A 374 -26.68 19.12 15.93
CA SER A 374 -25.39 18.85 16.56
C SER A 374 -24.98 17.36 16.43
N ASN A 375 -25.92 16.44 16.35
CA ASN A 375 -25.64 15.02 16.22
C ASN A 375 -25.24 14.62 14.80
N GLU A 376 -25.91 15.15 13.79
CA GLU A 376 -25.53 14.91 12.39
C GLU A 376 -24.09 15.37 12.11
N ILE A 377 -23.70 16.53 12.68
CA ILE A 377 -22.33 17.02 12.57
C ILE A 377 -21.38 16.19 13.43
N SER A 378 -21.76 15.89 14.68
CA SER A 378 -20.86 15.25 15.63
C SER A 378 -20.51 13.82 15.26
N SER A 379 -21.41 13.07 14.61
CA SER A 379 -21.15 11.69 14.21
C SER A 379 -19.87 11.54 13.35
N ILE A 380 -19.56 12.55 12.51
CA ILE A 380 -18.35 12.58 11.70
C ILE A 380 -17.08 12.80 12.55
N PHE A 381 -17.20 13.53 13.67
CA PHE A 381 -16.06 13.95 14.49
C PHE A 381 -15.68 12.95 15.59
N PHE A 382 -16.50 11.92 15.85
CA PHE A 382 -16.19 10.87 16.80
C PHE A 382 -15.29 9.78 16.21
N ASP A 383 -15.27 9.64 14.90
CA ASP A 383 -14.38 8.73 14.17
C ASP A 383 -13.18 9.52 13.67
N TYR A 384 -12.05 9.40 14.35
CA TYR A 384 -10.84 10.14 13.98
C TYR A 384 -9.58 9.28 14.13
N GLU A 385 -8.56 9.64 13.39
CA GLU A 385 -7.22 9.07 13.47
C GLU A 385 -6.17 10.16 13.24
N ILE A 386 -5.08 10.10 14.00
CA ILE A 386 -4.00 11.08 13.88
C ILE A 386 -3.22 10.85 12.59
N ALA A 387 -3.21 11.85 11.71
CA ALA A 387 -2.38 11.84 10.52
C ALA A 387 -1.00 12.46 10.75
N PHE A 388 -0.92 13.48 11.62
CA PHE A 388 0.33 14.16 11.94
C PHE A 388 0.27 14.85 13.31
N GLY A 389 1.39 14.91 14.03
CA GLY A 389 1.59 15.74 15.20
C GLY A 389 1.74 14.96 16.51
N GLU A 390 1.27 15.54 17.61
CA GLU A 390 1.51 15.07 18.98
C GLU A 390 0.40 14.09 19.43
N PRO A 391 0.71 12.78 19.63
CA PRO A 391 -0.30 11.79 20.02
C PRO A 391 -1.00 12.10 21.36
N LYS A 392 -0.36 12.81 22.26
CA LYS A 392 -0.97 13.21 23.55
C LYS A 392 -2.17 14.13 23.39
N ILE A 393 -2.25 14.89 22.28
CA ILE A 393 -3.39 15.74 21.99
C ILE A 393 -4.60 14.89 21.59
N GLU A 394 -4.39 13.87 20.76
CA GLU A 394 -5.42 12.89 20.40
C GLU A 394 -5.90 12.13 21.65
N GLU A 395 -4.98 11.64 22.46
CA GLU A 395 -5.30 10.95 23.72
C GLU A 395 -6.13 11.84 24.66
N ALA A 396 -5.81 13.13 24.75
CA ALA A 396 -6.57 14.08 25.58
C ALA A 396 -8.02 14.23 25.09
N ILE A 397 -8.26 14.34 23.78
CA ILE A 397 -9.61 14.36 23.20
C ILE A 397 -10.35 13.07 23.48
N THR A 398 -9.71 11.92 23.24
CA THR A 398 -10.26 10.60 23.50
C THR A 398 -10.70 10.45 24.96
N ASN A 399 -9.88 10.90 25.90
CA ASN A 399 -10.20 10.86 27.33
C ASN A 399 -11.42 11.74 27.68
N VAL A 400 -11.58 12.90 27.04
CA VAL A 400 -12.76 13.76 27.21
C VAL A 400 -14.03 13.05 26.73
N ILE A 401 -13.99 12.42 25.56
CA ILE A 401 -15.11 11.67 25.02
C ILE A 401 -15.51 10.55 25.98
N PHE A 402 -14.58 9.67 26.37
CA PHE A 402 -14.88 8.55 27.26
C PHE A 402 -15.33 8.98 28.67
N LYS A 403 -14.85 10.12 29.17
CA LYS A 403 -15.30 10.67 30.44
C LYS A 403 -16.78 11.14 30.38
N ASN A 404 -17.21 11.64 29.25
CA ASN A 404 -18.58 12.19 29.08
C ASN A 404 -19.58 11.11 28.60
N VAL A 405 -19.15 10.09 27.88
CA VAL A 405 -19.97 8.93 27.46
C VAL A 405 -20.79 8.36 28.63
N LYS A 406 -20.21 8.26 29.82
CA LYS A 406 -20.88 7.67 30.99
C LYS A 406 -21.90 8.58 31.67
N LYS A 407 -22.05 9.84 31.25
CA LYS A 407 -22.87 10.86 31.94
C LYS A 407 -24.24 11.06 31.32
N ASN A 408 -24.43 10.77 30.04
CA ASN A 408 -25.66 11.14 29.36
C ASN A 408 -26.10 10.11 28.33
N ASN A 409 -27.14 9.33 28.68
CA ASN A 409 -27.75 8.35 27.79
C ASN A 409 -28.46 9.00 26.60
N LEU A 410 -28.95 10.24 26.75
CA LEU A 410 -29.67 10.94 25.71
C LEU A 410 -28.81 11.17 24.45
N PHE A 411 -27.51 11.31 24.60
CA PHE A 411 -26.58 11.40 23.47
C PHE A 411 -26.63 10.15 22.60
N PHE A 412 -26.65 8.96 23.23
CA PHE A 412 -26.74 7.69 22.49
C PHE A 412 -28.09 7.49 21.82
N ASP A 413 -29.18 7.95 22.45
CA ASP A 413 -30.50 7.89 21.84
C ASP A 413 -30.56 8.72 20.56
N TYR A 414 -29.97 9.91 20.56
CA TYR A 414 -29.88 10.76 19.37
C TYR A 414 -28.97 10.14 18.30
N LEU A 415 -27.79 9.59 18.69
CA LEU A 415 -26.85 8.96 17.77
C LEU A 415 -27.47 7.74 17.10
N GLY A 416 -28.18 6.89 17.88
CA GLY A 416 -28.92 5.75 17.36
C GLY A 416 -30.06 6.16 16.43
N ASN A 417 -30.80 7.21 16.77
CA ASN A 417 -31.86 7.76 15.91
C ASN A 417 -31.31 8.31 14.58
N ASP A 418 -30.14 8.93 14.58
CA ASP A 418 -29.49 9.40 13.35
C ASP A 418 -29.10 8.23 12.43
N ALA A 419 -28.55 7.17 12.99
CA ALA A 419 -28.24 5.94 12.23
C ALA A 419 -29.51 5.33 11.62
N LEU A 420 -30.65 5.33 12.35
CA LEU A 420 -31.94 4.82 11.88
C LEU A 420 -32.63 5.69 10.82
N ARG A 421 -32.25 6.97 10.67
CA ARG A 421 -32.77 7.84 9.61
C ARG A 421 -32.28 7.45 8.23
N LYS A 422 -31.18 6.74 8.14
CA LYS A 422 -30.63 6.31 6.86
C LYS A 422 -31.49 5.19 6.27
N PRO A 423 -31.84 5.26 4.97
CA PRO A 423 -32.71 4.28 4.37
C PRO A 423 -32.01 2.91 4.31
N ALA A 424 -32.75 1.86 4.62
CA ALA A 424 -32.23 0.51 4.59
C ALA A 424 -31.62 0.16 3.21
N PRO A 425 -30.45 -0.52 3.18
CA PRO A 425 -29.79 -0.89 1.92
C PRO A 425 -30.63 -1.89 1.10
N LEU A 426 -31.40 -2.74 1.78
CA LEU A 426 -32.20 -3.79 1.15
C LEU A 426 -33.69 -3.57 1.39
N SER A 427 -34.49 -3.86 0.37
CA SER A 427 -35.94 -3.98 0.48
C SER A 427 -36.33 -5.27 1.26
N PHE A 428 -37.59 -5.38 1.62
CA PHE A 428 -38.17 -6.59 2.25
C PHE A 428 -37.86 -7.87 1.46
N PHE A 429 -37.76 -7.80 0.12
CA PHE A 429 -37.42 -8.93 -0.75
C PHE A 429 -35.90 -9.09 -0.98
N LYS A 430 -35.04 -8.53 -0.13
CA LYS A 430 -33.58 -8.60 -0.23
C LYS A 430 -33.00 -8.07 -1.55
N LYS A 431 -33.69 -7.16 -2.23
CA LYS A 431 -33.19 -6.44 -3.40
C LYS A 431 -32.58 -5.12 -2.93
N PHE A 432 -31.53 -4.64 -3.61
CA PHE A 432 -30.97 -3.33 -3.32
C PHE A 432 -32.00 -2.22 -3.60
N ASN A 433 -32.12 -1.30 -2.65
CA ASN A 433 -32.92 -0.09 -2.84
C ASN A 433 -32.11 0.91 -3.67
N LEU A 434 -32.51 1.09 -4.93
CA LEU A 434 -31.87 2.03 -5.85
C LEU A 434 -32.40 3.44 -5.61
N GLU A 435 -31.62 4.45 -6.05
CA GLU A 435 -32.06 5.85 -6.04
C GLU A 435 -33.20 6.06 -7.03
N GLU A 436 -34.28 6.72 -6.60
CA GLU A 436 -35.48 6.91 -7.42
C GLU A 436 -35.40 8.20 -8.26
N GLU A 437 -34.57 9.17 -7.83
CA GLU A 437 -34.45 10.50 -8.43
C GLU A 437 -32.99 10.96 -8.56
N GLY A 438 -32.74 12.02 -9.32
CA GLY A 438 -31.45 12.69 -9.47
C GLY A 438 -30.49 12.04 -10.48
N ILE A 439 -29.24 12.50 -10.49
CA ILE A 439 -28.18 12.06 -11.42
C ILE A 439 -27.72 10.62 -11.17
N HIS A 440 -28.10 10.04 -10.04
CA HIS A 440 -27.77 8.65 -9.66
C HIS A 440 -28.99 7.74 -9.67
N LYS A 441 -30.06 8.13 -10.38
CA LYS A 441 -31.24 7.31 -10.56
C LYS A 441 -30.88 5.91 -11.05
N ASP A 442 -31.58 4.90 -10.52
CA ASP A 442 -31.34 3.46 -10.80
C ASP A 442 -29.95 2.95 -10.37
N LYS A 443 -29.21 3.70 -9.52
CA LYS A 443 -27.94 3.26 -8.94
C LYS A 443 -28.12 3.02 -7.46
N PHE A 444 -27.30 2.13 -6.91
CA PHE A 444 -27.22 1.89 -5.48
C PHE A 444 -26.13 2.80 -4.87
N ASP A 445 -26.55 3.69 -3.98
CA ASP A 445 -25.60 4.52 -3.25
C ASP A 445 -25.06 3.75 -2.05
N ILE A 446 -23.89 3.16 -2.23
CA ILE A 446 -23.19 2.39 -1.20
C ILE A 446 -22.86 3.27 0.01
N LYS A 447 -22.45 4.52 -0.20
CA LYS A 447 -22.05 5.42 0.89
C LYS A 447 -23.25 5.73 1.80
N THR A 448 -24.34 6.20 1.23
CA THR A 448 -25.50 6.63 2.00
C THR A 448 -26.30 5.47 2.60
N ARG A 449 -26.42 4.36 1.86
CA ARG A 449 -27.31 3.26 2.25
C ARG A 449 -26.63 2.08 2.96
N ALA A 450 -25.31 1.95 2.85
CA ALA A 450 -24.58 0.83 3.43
C ALA A 450 -23.49 1.24 4.43
N LEU A 451 -22.71 2.31 4.13
CA LEU A 451 -21.58 2.73 4.98
C LEU A 451 -22.02 3.73 6.08
N MET A 452 -22.86 4.71 5.76
CA MET A 452 -23.26 5.72 6.74
C MET A 452 -24.15 5.19 7.89
N PRO A 453 -24.92 4.11 7.75
CA PRO A 453 -25.68 3.53 8.87
C PRO A 453 -24.81 2.75 9.86
N LEU A 454 -23.58 2.38 9.49
CA LEU A 454 -22.64 1.64 10.36
C LEU A 454 -21.90 2.57 11.31
#